data_4961a514df3c3ded38e5c70ad4811f0e
#
_entry.id   4961a514df3c3ded38e5c70ad4811f0e
#
_cell.length_a   1.000
_cell.length_b   1.000
_cell.length_c   1.000
_cell.angle_alpha   90.00
_cell.angle_beta   90.00
_cell.angle_gamma   90.00
#
_symmetry.space_group_name_H-M   'P 1'
#
loop_
_entity.id
_entity.type
_entity.pdbx_description
1 polymer ?
#
loop_
_entity_poly.entity_id
_entity_poly.type
_entity_poly.pdbx_seq_one_letter_code
_entity_poly.pdbx_strand_id
1 'polypeptide(L)'
;MGSIFWSSARRWKARYWLLTAVLLYVSYCFLRGMPLFSTNLPPYTGEHDVGTIDLEIPVDPPRRVGDTINLETGDPAFQVDTVLFSVFYPSVKGAHSTKEKHLWVPKPIALHAEGYARFAHMNNWLTNNVFALGLWTLVGGNTVPAEVDVRMHGTAKSSYQYGEHAEPHADDYGLPEFPIIVFSHGMASSRTSYTQYCGEMASRGNIVVAIEHRDGSGPGSLLLRNGTAKGVFHIGEDQLDPKPDTPKLKELQLAMRQAEVEETVKVLRRINDGEGVAIFKSNPRGEGEILPEWKHRLNMDRIAMAGHSYGATLALQALEGAPSEDLPFKGAIILDPGKSSGPLNHDVNVPIMIIHSQSWSSKHSIFHGRPHFEVVKELTQGVMEKRKKFAWFLTSKGTTHPSVTDAPLIEPMLLSWTTGSTIDAHEGVNQYVKISDSFMQYLGDGHRRGVLKEEVSHPQYDEQTRDIANPDIAKYWQVHVSPSTFCAYPGLCGVEDDRRRAVEYTA
;
A
#
# COMPACT_ATOMS: atom_id res chain seq x y z
N MET A 1 37.40 27.57 48.21
CA MET A 1 36.38 28.22 47.37
C MET A 1 36.71 28.29 45.86
N GLY A 2 37.87 27.86 45.38
CA GLY A 2 38.25 27.95 43.97
C GLY A 2 37.68 26.87 43.03
N SER A 3 37.25 25.70 43.54
CA SER A 3 36.84 24.56 42.70
C SER A 3 35.43 24.61 42.16
N ILE A 4 34.54 25.35 42.81
CA ILE A 4 33.11 25.45 42.43
C ILE A 4 32.95 26.47 41.27
N PHE A 5 33.74 27.52 41.21
CA PHE A 5 33.69 28.55 40.13
C PHE A 5 34.21 27.99 38.78
N TRP A 6 35.21 27.13 38.78
CA TRP A 6 35.76 26.51 37.55
C TRP A 6 34.81 25.51 36.93
N SER A 7 34.05 24.81 37.74
CA SER A 7 33.09 23.81 37.24
C SER A 7 31.86 24.50 36.59
N SER A 8 31.44 25.66 37.11
CA SER A 8 30.32 26.41 36.54
C SER A 8 30.69 27.08 35.19
N ALA A 9 31.85 27.70 35.09
CA ALA A 9 32.33 28.32 33.85
C ALA A 9 32.54 27.30 32.72
N ARG A 10 33.00 26.06 33.04
CA ARG A 10 33.16 24.97 32.06
C ARG A 10 31.80 24.44 31.60
N ARG A 11 30.80 24.36 32.50
CA ARG A 11 29.41 24.00 32.16
C ARG A 11 28.72 25.04 31.29
N TRP A 12 28.98 26.33 31.55
CA TRP A 12 28.47 27.43 30.71
C TRP A 12 29.02 27.37 29.30
N LYS A 13 30.33 27.17 29.12
CA LYS A 13 30.94 27.02 27.79
C LYS A 13 30.39 25.79 27.06
N ALA A 14 30.21 24.67 27.73
CA ALA A 14 29.63 23.45 27.12
C ALA A 14 28.18 23.67 26.64
N ARG A 15 27.37 24.45 27.39
CA ARG A 15 26.01 24.79 26.98
C ARG A 15 25.97 25.70 25.74
N TYR A 16 26.85 26.63 25.60
CA TYR A 16 26.95 27.48 24.40
C TYR A 16 27.40 26.66 23.18
N TRP A 17 28.34 25.75 23.33
CA TRP A 17 28.75 24.85 22.27
C TRP A 17 27.63 23.92 21.83
N LEU A 18 26.87 23.37 22.77
CA LEU A 18 25.71 22.54 22.47
C LEU A 18 24.61 23.35 21.73
N LEU A 19 24.29 24.55 22.21
CA LEU A 19 23.34 25.43 21.54
C LEU A 19 23.79 25.80 20.11
N THR A 20 25.07 26.15 19.95
CA THR A 20 25.64 26.43 18.62
C THR A 20 25.56 25.21 17.70
N ALA A 21 25.89 24.03 18.19
CA ALA A 21 25.80 22.79 17.42
C ALA A 21 24.35 22.49 17.00
N VAL A 22 23.39 22.66 17.90
CA VAL A 22 21.95 22.50 17.60
C VAL A 22 21.50 23.51 16.56
N LEU A 23 21.87 24.79 16.70
CA LEU A 23 21.51 25.82 15.74
C LEU A 23 22.13 25.57 14.36
N LEU A 24 23.38 25.13 14.31
CA LEU A 24 24.03 24.76 13.05
C LEU A 24 23.36 23.56 12.40
N TYR A 25 23.00 22.55 13.19
CA TYR A 25 22.28 21.38 12.70
C TYR A 25 20.90 21.74 12.15
N VAL A 26 20.10 22.51 12.90
CA VAL A 26 18.79 22.99 12.45
C VAL A 26 18.91 23.81 11.16
N SER A 27 19.88 24.74 11.12
CA SER A 27 20.15 25.56 9.93
C SER A 27 20.58 24.69 8.74
N TYR A 28 21.42 23.70 8.96
CA TYR A 28 21.83 22.75 7.93
C TYR A 28 20.64 21.96 7.38
N CYS A 29 19.80 21.38 8.25
CA CYS A 29 18.60 20.67 7.83
C CYS A 29 17.65 21.57 7.05
N PHE A 30 17.43 22.81 7.52
CA PHE A 30 16.57 23.78 6.83
C PHE A 30 17.10 24.14 5.43
N LEU A 31 18.40 24.43 5.32
CA LEU A 31 19.04 24.78 4.04
C LEU A 31 19.05 23.60 3.04
N ARG A 32 19.07 22.38 3.53
CA ARG A 32 19.09 21.16 2.71
C ARG A 32 17.71 20.57 2.50
N GLY A 33 16.64 21.14 3.07
CA GLY A 33 15.29 20.55 3.03
C GLY A 33 15.21 19.17 3.67
N MET A 34 16.09 18.90 4.65
CA MET A 34 16.15 17.61 5.34
C MET A 34 15.29 17.64 6.62
N PRO A 35 14.63 16.52 6.98
CA PRO A 35 13.93 16.41 8.26
C PRO A 35 14.90 16.57 9.44
N LEU A 36 14.42 17.10 10.57
CA LEU A 36 15.27 17.36 11.74
C LEU A 36 15.67 16.09 12.51
N PHE A 37 14.79 15.08 12.57
CA PHE A 37 14.95 13.91 13.45
C PHE A 37 14.69 12.59 12.76
N SER A 38 14.30 12.61 11.48
CA SER A 38 14.01 11.42 10.69
C SER A 38 14.94 11.32 9.46
N THR A 39 14.84 10.23 8.74
CA THR A 39 15.52 10.04 7.45
C THR A 39 14.56 10.25 6.30
N ASN A 40 15.04 10.75 5.17
CA ASN A 40 14.26 10.78 3.93
C ASN A 40 14.05 9.36 3.41
N LEU A 41 12.93 9.13 2.74
CA LEU A 41 12.72 7.89 1.99
C LEU A 41 13.80 7.76 0.89
N PRO A 42 14.36 6.57 0.70
CA PRO A 42 15.40 6.35 -0.32
C PRO A 42 14.82 6.43 -1.73
N PRO A 43 15.64 6.74 -2.75
CA PRO A 43 15.23 6.63 -4.14
C PRO A 43 14.87 5.18 -4.48
N TYR A 44 13.99 5.00 -5.46
CA TYR A 44 13.59 3.68 -5.94
C TYR A 44 14.71 3.01 -6.73
N THR A 45 14.75 1.67 -6.69
CA THR A 45 15.88 0.87 -7.18
C THR A 45 15.63 0.09 -8.46
N GLY A 46 14.40 0.14 -9.02
CA GLY A 46 14.06 -0.53 -10.27
C GLY A 46 14.62 0.18 -11.51
N GLU A 47 14.26 -0.34 -12.68
CA GLU A 47 14.78 0.14 -13.97
C GLU A 47 14.18 1.48 -14.43
N HIS A 48 12.97 1.80 -13.93
CA HIS A 48 12.22 2.99 -14.30
C HIS A 48 12.30 4.07 -13.22
N ASP A 49 12.37 5.31 -13.64
CA ASP A 49 12.02 6.43 -12.78
C ASP A 49 10.50 6.38 -12.47
N VAL A 50 10.08 7.01 -11.39
CA VAL A 50 8.69 6.88 -10.91
C VAL A 50 7.99 8.21 -10.91
N GLY A 51 6.84 8.26 -11.57
CA GLY A 51 5.86 9.33 -11.48
C GLY A 51 4.79 9.02 -10.44
N THR A 52 4.15 10.06 -9.91
CA THR A 52 2.98 9.93 -9.03
C THR A 52 1.94 10.98 -9.32
N ILE A 53 0.66 10.65 -9.11
CA ILE A 53 -0.47 11.57 -9.18
C ILE A 53 -1.47 11.23 -8.08
N ASP A 54 -2.07 12.25 -7.46
CA ASP A 54 -3.20 12.12 -6.55
C ASP A 54 -4.51 12.40 -7.29
N LEU A 55 -5.39 11.41 -7.34
CA LEU A 55 -6.70 11.51 -7.97
C LEU A 55 -7.80 11.41 -6.92
N GLU A 56 -8.66 12.43 -6.85
CA GLU A 56 -9.86 12.42 -6.05
C GLU A 56 -11.08 12.63 -6.96
N ILE A 57 -11.78 11.54 -7.24
CA ILE A 57 -12.84 11.52 -8.25
C ILE A 57 -14.20 11.40 -7.60
N PRO A 58 -15.15 12.31 -7.89
CA PRO A 58 -16.52 12.23 -7.38
C PRO A 58 -17.22 10.94 -7.78
N VAL A 59 -17.95 10.36 -6.82
CA VAL A 59 -18.90 9.27 -7.05
C VAL A 59 -20.30 9.89 -7.13
N ASP A 60 -20.96 9.76 -8.27
CA ASP A 60 -22.23 10.43 -8.52
C ASP A 60 -23.26 9.46 -9.12
N PRO A 61 -24.39 9.21 -8.40
CA PRO A 61 -24.70 9.66 -7.04
C PRO A 61 -23.76 9.04 -5.98
N PRO A 62 -23.61 9.69 -4.79
CA PRO A 62 -22.84 9.12 -3.69
C PRO A 62 -23.34 7.74 -3.33
N ARG A 63 -22.39 6.81 -3.11
CA ARG A 63 -22.71 5.41 -2.79
C ARG A 63 -22.77 5.20 -1.30
N ARG A 64 -23.97 5.02 -0.77
CA ARG A 64 -24.20 4.74 0.64
C ARG A 64 -23.99 3.26 0.95
N VAL A 65 -23.29 2.98 2.06
CA VAL A 65 -23.03 1.64 2.58
C VAL A 65 -23.63 1.54 3.98
N GLY A 66 -24.79 0.92 4.09
CA GLY A 66 -25.55 0.81 5.34
C GLY A 66 -26.28 2.09 5.77
N ASP A 67 -27.02 2.00 6.88
CA ASP A 67 -27.91 3.06 7.37
C ASP A 67 -27.38 3.80 8.60
N THR A 68 -26.14 3.51 9.01
CA THR A 68 -25.51 4.09 10.18
C THR A 68 -25.19 5.57 9.96
N ILE A 69 -25.52 6.40 10.95
CA ILE A 69 -25.29 7.85 10.96
C ILE A 69 -24.14 8.18 11.92
N ASN A 70 -23.31 9.13 11.55
CA ASN A 70 -22.30 9.70 12.42
C ASN A 70 -22.95 10.73 13.35
N LEU A 71 -22.92 10.50 14.66
CA LEU A 71 -23.55 11.36 15.66
C LEU A 71 -22.91 12.76 15.77
N GLU A 72 -21.65 12.91 15.38
CA GLU A 72 -20.94 14.19 15.42
C GLU A 72 -21.40 15.12 14.27
N THR A 73 -21.67 14.55 13.08
CA THR A 73 -21.97 15.33 11.87
C THR A 73 -23.44 15.24 11.44
N GLY A 74 -24.16 14.20 11.86
CA GLY A 74 -25.50 13.88 11.37
C GLY A 74 -25.56 13.29 9.97
N ASP A 75 -24.41 13.09 9.31
CA ASP A 75 -24.30 12.52 7.97
C ASP A 75 -24.25 10.98 8.01
N PRO A 76 -24.52 10.29 6.87
CA PRO A 76 -24.22 8.88 6.74
C PRO A 76 -22.75 8.61 7.08
N ALA A 77 -22.50 7.65 8.00
CA ALA A 77 -21.15 7.35 8.47
C ALA A 77 -20.30 6.62 7.42
N PHE A 78 -20.95 5.79 6.61
CA PHE A 78 -20.31 4.97 5.56
C PHE A 78 -20.93 5.32 4.21
N GLN A 79 -20.37 6.36 3.57
CA GLN A 79 -20.79 6.81 2.25
C GLN A 79 -19.56 7.18 1.42
N VAL A 80 -19.47 6.64 0.21
CA VAL A 80 -18.44 6.99 -0.76
C VAL A 80 -18.91 8.21 -1.55
N ASP A 81 -18.45 9.39 -1.16
CA ASP A 81 -18.71 10.67 -1.85
C ASP A 81 -17.72 10.89 -2.99
N THR A 82 -16.46 10.52 -2.77
CA THR A 82 -15.35 10.55 -3.72
C THR A 82 -14.48 9.35 -3.47
N VAL A 83 -13.74 8.89 -4.47
CA VAL A 83 -12.59 7.98 -4.27
C VAL A 83 -11.30 8.77 -4.38
N LEU A 84 -10.41 8.61 -3.39
CA LEU A 84 -9.07 9.20 -3.38
C LEU A 84 -8.03 8.09 -3.45
N PHE A 85 -7.09 8.23 -4.37
CA PHE A 85 -5.95 7.32 -4.46
C PHE A 85 -4.73 8.02 -5.05
N SER A 86 -3.54 7.55 -4.65
CA SER A 86 -2.27 7.90 -5.29
C SER A 86 -1.91 6.84 -6.32
N VAL A 87 -1.52 7.25 -7.51
CA VAL A 87 -1.02 6.34 -8.54
C VAL A 87 0.48 6.53 -8.67
N PHE A 88 1.22 5.43 -8.52
CA PHE A 88 2.66 5.35 -8.81
C PHE A 88 2.83 4.59 -10.12
N TYR A 89 3.63 5.13 -11.03
CA TYR A 89 3.78 4.57 -12.37
C TYR A 89 5.19 4.75 -12.95
N PRO A 90 5.63 3.88 -13.87
CA PRO A 90 6.88 4.05 -14.58
C PRO A 90 6.87 5.36 -15.38
N SER A 91 7.83 6.24 -15.16
CA SER A 91 7.92 7.51 -15.83
C SER A 91 9.07 7.57 -16.84
N VAL A 92 9.03 8.58 -17.71
CA VAL A 92 10.11 8.86 -18.63
C VAL A 92 11.39 9.15 -17.84
N LYS A 93 12.49 8.51 -18.22
CA LYS A 93 13.78 8.63 -17.54
C LYS A 93 14.26 10.09 -17.53
N GLY A 94 14.66 10.56 -16.32
CA GLY A 94 15.11 11.92 -16.11
C GLY A 94 13.99 12.98 -16.18
N ALA A 95 12.74 12.57 -16.11
CA ALA A 95 11.63 13.52 -16.02
C ALA A 95 11.65 14.25 -14.69
N HIS A 96 11.49 15.56 -14.71
CA HIS A 96 11.39 16.40 -13.54
C HIS A 96 10.08 17.17 -13.57
N SER A 97 9.39 17.18 -12.45
CA SER A 97 8.15 17.92 -12.27
C SER A 97 8.40 19.39 -11.96
N THR A 98 7.49 20.26 -12.41
CA THR A 98 7.39 21.65 -11.92
C THR A 98 6.54 21.76 -10.66
N LYS A 99 5.81 20.70 -10.30
CA LYS A 99 5.00 20.61 -9.09
C LYS A 99 5.86 20.16 -7.89
N GLU A 100 5.46 20.57 -6.68
CA GLU A 100 6.12 20.11 -5.46
C GLU A 100 5.91 18.61 -5.26
N LYS A 101 6.92 17.94 -4.71
CA LYS A 101 6.79 16.52 -4.32
C LYS A 101 5.72 16.34 -3.25
N HIS A 102 5.01 15.23 -3.32
CA HIS A 102 4.05 14.87 -2.27
C HIS A 102 4.76 14.73 -0.92
N LEU A 103 4.13 15.28 0.12
CA LEU A 103 4.57 15.03 1.49
C LEU A 103 4.11 13.65 1.96
N TRP A 104 4.96 12.99 2.73
CA TRP A 104 4.62 11.70 3.34
C TRP A 104 3.43 11.82 4.30
N VAL A 105 3.37 12.88 5.12
CA VAL A 105 2.15 13.27 5.83
C VAL A 105 1.48 14.42 5.06
N PRO A 106 0.34 14.20 4.39
CA PRO A 106 -0.33 15.24 3.63
C PRO A 106 -0.76 16.43 4.50
N LYS A 107 -0.85 17.60 3.91
CA LYS A 107 -1.40 18.79 4.59
C LYS A 107 -2.94 18.74 4.60
N PRO A 108 -3.58 19.26 5.66
CA PRO A 108 -2.99 19.85 6.86
C PRO A 108 -2.57 18.80 7.90
N ILE A 109 -1.35 18.92 8.45
CA ILE A 109 -0.82 17.97 9.46
C ILE A 109 -1.73 17.90 10.70
N ALA A 110 -2.38 18.99 11.08
CA ALA A 110 -3.30 19.05 12.21
C ALA A 110 -4.47 18.06 12.08
N LEU A 111 -4.95 17.79 10.85
CA LEU A 111 -6.00 16.81 10.59
C LEU A 111 -5.54 15.39 10.95
N HIS A 112 -4.35 15.00 10.50
CA HIS A 112 -3.79 13.68 10.81
C HIS A 112 -3.46 13.54 12.30
N ALA A 113 -2.97 14.63 12.93
CA ALA A 113 -2.70 14.67 14.36
C ALA A 113 -3.97 14.46 15.20
N GLU A 114 -5.06 15.12 14.86
CA GLU A 114 -6.37 14.90 15.50
C GLU A 114 -6.84 13.47 15.28
N GLY A 115 -6.72 12.93 14.07
CA GLY A 115 -7.11 11.55 13.77
C GLY A 115 -6.33 10.52 14.58
N TYR A 116 -5.02 10.69 14.74
CA TYR A 116 -4.22 9.84 15.63
C TYR A 116 -4.61 10.00 17.11
N ALA A 117 -4.94 11.21 17.55
CA ALA A 117 -5.41 11.44 18.92
C ALA A 117 -6.79 10.78 19.16
N ARG A 118 -7.68 10.79 18.16
CA ARG A 118 -8.97 10.06 18.19
C ARG A 118 -8.73 8.54 18.26
N PHE A 119 -7.86 8.01 17.44
CA PHE A 119 -7.48 6.59 17.44
C PHE A 119 -6.90 6.15 18.80
N ALA A 120 -6.11 7.03 19.43
CA ALA A 120 -5.55 6.80 20.77
C ALA A 120 -6.53 7.06 21.92
N HIS A 121 -7.79 7.41 21.64
CA HIS A 121 -8.80 7.84 22.64
C HIS A 121 -8.35 9.02 23.52
N MET A 122 -7.53 9.92 22.95
CA MET A 122 -6.93 11.07 23.63
C MET A 122 -7.30 12.40 22.97
N ASN A 123 -8.40 12.45 22.21
CA ASN A 123 -8.80 13.63 21.45
C ASN A 123 -9.19 14.79 22.36
N ASN A 124 -8.32 15.78 22.49
CA ASN A 124 -8.56 17.08 23.10
C ASN A 124 -7.58 18.12 22.54
N TRP A 125 -7.85 19.41 22.77
CA TRP A 125 -7.03 20.50 22.23
C TRP A 125 -5.52 20.35 22.51
N LEU A 126 -5.14 20.01 23.74
CA LEU A 126 -3.73 19.88 24.13
C LEU A 126 -3.06 18.72 23.40
N THR A 127 -3.68 17.54 23.43
CA THR A 127 -3.13 16.33 22.80
C THR A 127 -3.01 16.49 21.29
N ASN A 128 -4.04 17.07 20.64
CA ASN A 128 -4.02 17.30 19.19
C ASN A 128 -2.85 18.20 18.80
N ASN A 129 -2.57 19.26 19.58
CA ASN A 129 -1.41 20.13 19.32
C ASN A 129 -0.07 19.43 19.60
N VAL A 130 0.01 18.59 20.63
CA VAL A 130 1.22 17.78 20.90
C VAL A 130 1.48 16.81 19.77
N PHE A 131 0.45 16.09 19.27
CA PHE A 131 0.56 15.20 18.11
C PHE A 131 0.94 15.98 16.85
N ALA A 132 0.33 17.16 16.62
CA ALA A 132 0.65 18.00 15.47
C ALA A 132 2.13 18.49 15.48
N LEU A 133 2.61 18.93 16.64
CA LEU A 133 4.01 19.31 16.82
C LEU A 133 4.94 18.10 16.62
N GLY A 134 4.57 16.93 17.16
CA GLY A 134 5.33 15.69 16.97
C GLY A 134 5.43 15.29 15.50
N LEU A 135 4.30 15.22 14.80
CA LEU A 135 4.29 14.91 13.36
C LEU A 135 5.06 15.94 12.54
N TRP A 136 4.89 17.23 12.85
CA TRP A 136 5.60 18.28 12.13
C TRP A 136 7.12 18.20 12.32
N THR A 137 7.57 17.98 13.55
CA THR A 137 9.01 17.93 13.87
C THR A 137 9.68 16.64 13.40
N LEU A 138 8.98 15.52 13.49
CA LEU A 138 9.55 14.21 13.10
C LEU A 138 9.49 13.97 11.59
N VAL A 139 8.33 14.23 10.97
CA VAL A 139 8.08 13.78 9.59
C VAL A 139 7.48 14.84 8.67
N GLY A 140 7.24 16.07 9.15
CA GLY A 140 6.55 17.10 8.37
C GLY A 140 7.27 17.58 7.12
N GLY A 141 8.58 17.31 7.00
CA GLY A 141 9.40 17.64 5.83
C GLY A 141 9.71 16.43 4.93
N ASN A 142 9.28 15.22 5.30
CA ASN A 142 9.54 14.03 4.49
C ASN A 142 8.71 14.05 3.21
N THR A 143 9.36 13.81 2.08
CA THR A 143 8.72 13.75 0.76
C THR A 143 8.77 12.35 0.17
N VAL A 144 7.80 12.05 -0.67
CA VAL A 144 7.79 10.85 -1.49
C VAL A 144 8.81 11.01 -2.62
N PRO A 145 9.68 10.00 -2.90
CA PRO A 145 10.75 10.14 -3.89
C PRO A 145 10.28 10.19 -5.36
N ALA A 146 8.98 10.04 -5.63
CA ALA A 146 8.39 10.11 -6.98
C ALA A 146 8.27 11.56 -7.48
N GLU A 147 8.29 11.76 -8.79
CA GLU A 147 8.01 13.04 -9.45
C GLU A 147 6.51 13.18 -9.75
N VAL A 148 5.95 14.36 -9.44
CA VAL A 148 4.49 14.58 -9.55
C VAL A 148 4.10 14.92 -10.99
N ASP A 149 3.09 14.22 -11.54
CA ASP A 149 2.44 14.54 -12.82
C ASP A 149 3.42 14.61 -14.01
N VAL A 150 4.39 13.69 -14.04
CA VAL A 150 5.34 13.52 -15.13
C VAL A 150 4.85 12.46 -16.13
N ARG A 151 5.34 12.51 -17.37
CA ARG A 151 4.91 11.61 -18.44
C ARG A 151 5.25 10.14 -18.13
N MET A 152 4.36 9.23 -18.51
CA MET A 152 4.55 7.79 -18.38
C MET A 152 5.63 7.30 -19.34
N HIS A 153 6.41 6.30 -18.91
CA HIS A 153 7.43 5.66 -19.73
C HIS A 153 6.87 5.14 -21.05
N GLY A 154 7.63 5.29 -22.15
CA GLY A 154 7.23 4.87 -23.49
C GLY A 154 6.35 5.87 -24.23
N THR A 155 5.95 6.98 -23.61
CA THR A 155 5.25 8.05 -24.34
C THR A 155 6.24 8.83 -25.21
N ALA A 156 6.00 8.91 -26.51
CA ALA A 156 6.83 9.67 -27.45
C ALA A 156 6.86 11.16 -27.05
N LYS A 157 7.93 11.88 -27.40
CA LYS A 157 7.99 13.35 -27.29
C LYS A 157 7.07 13.98 -28.34
N SER A 158 5.76 13.77 -28.23
CA SER A 158 4.80 14.46 -29.05
C SER A 158 4.53 15.83 -28.45
N SER A 159 4.61 16.86 -29.25
CA SER A 159 4.17 18.23 -28.93
C SER A 159 2.64 18.25 -28.93
N TYR A 160 2.00 17.70 -27.90
CA TYR A 160 0.58 17.92 -27.71
C TYR A 160 0.36 19.38 -27.30
N GLN A 161 -0.06 20.20 -28.28
CA GLN A 161 -0.84 21.39 -27.97
C GLN A 161 -2.26 20.93 -27.64
N TYR A 162 -2.73 21.26 -26.45
CA TYR A 162 -4.08 20.98 -26.01
C TYR A 162 -5.12 21.56 -27.00
N GLY A 163 -5.76 20.69 -27.79
CA GLY A 163 -6.92 20.99 -28.61
C GLY A 163 -8.03 19.99 -28.32
N GLU A 164 -9.26 20.45 -28.21
CA GLU A 164 -10.45 19.65 -27.87
C GLU A 164 -10.75 18.46 -28.81
N HIS A 165 -9.96 18.25 -29.87
CA HIS A 165 -10.16 17.23 -30.91
C HIS A 165 -8.83 16.57 -31.31
N ALA A 166 -8.04 16.08 -30.35
CA ALA A 166 -6.88 15.27 -30.67
C ALA A 166 -7.32 13.85 -31.10
N GLU A 167 -7.36 13.59 -32.41
CA GLU A 167 -7.45 12.22 -32.92
C GLU A 167 -6.20 11.44 -32.53
N PRO A 168 -6.33 10.13 -32.17
CA PRO A 168 -5.19 9.27 -31.85
C PRO A 168 -4.24 9.21 -33.05
N HIS A 169 -2.97 9.55 -32.85
CA HIS A 169 -1.98 9.36 -33.90
C HIS A 169 -1.73 7.86 -34.14
N ALA A 170 -1.45 7.48 -35.37
CA ALA A 170 -1.15 6.08 -35.74
C ALA A 170 0.04 5.47 -34.99
N ASP A 171 0.86 6.31 -34.32
CA ASP A 171 1.99 5.91 -33.49
C ASP A 171 1.60 5.47 -32.05
N ASP A 172 0.32 5.60 -31.67
CA ASP A 172 -0.17 5.14 -30.35
C ASP A 172 -0.38 3.62 -30.28
N TYR A 173 -0.32 2.93 -31.42
CA TYR A 173 -0.40 1.48 -31.48
C TYR A 173 0.98 0.85 -31.21
N GLY A 174 1.12 0.17 -30.08
CA GLY A 174 2.35 -0.52 -29.68
C GLY A 174 3.09 0.10 -28.52
N LEU A 175 2.51 1.09 -27.85
CA LEU A 175 3.04 1.58 -26.57
C LEU A 175 2.91 0.51 -25.47
N PRO A 176 3.87 0.43 -24.53
CA PRO A 176 3.82 -0.58 -23.47
C PRO A 176 2.61 -0.38 -22.55
N GLU A 177 1.89 -1.46 -22.30
CA GLU A 177 0.86 -1.55 -21.27
C GLU A 177 1.48 -2.05 -19.97
N PHE A 178 1.06 -1.48 -18.86
CA PHE A 178 1.60 -1.82 -17.54
C PHE A 178 0.58 -2.60 -16.70
N PRO A 179 0.99 -3.69 -16.03
CA PRO A 179 0.15 -4.39 -15.06
C PRO A 179 -0.18 -3.48 -13.88
N ILE A 180 -1.33 -3.73 -13.26
CA ILE A 180 -1.87 -2.88 -12.22
C ILE A 180 -1.89 -3.61 -10.88
N ILE A 181 -1.54 -2.90 -9.82
CA ILE A 181 -1.71 -3.33 -8.43
C ILE A 181 -2.61 -2.32 -7.74
N VAL A 182 -3.78 -2.75 -7.29
CA VAL A 182 -4.65 -1.94 -6.42
C VAL A 182 -4.29 -2.27 -4.97
N PHE A 183 -3.80 -1.30 -4.21
CA PHE A 183 -3.25 -1.50 -2.87
C PHE A 183 -4.14 -0.86 -1.80
N SER A 184 -4.50 -1.66 -0.78
CA SER A 184 -5.27 -1.25 0.39
C SER A 184 -4.39 -1.20 1.64
N HIS A 185 -4.41 -0.05 2.33
CA HIS A 185 -3.63 0.19 3.55
C HIS A 185 -4.24 -0.47 4.80
N GLY A 186 -3.41 -0.64 5.85
CA GLY A 186 -3.81 -1.14 7.16
C GLY A 186 -4.63 -0.16 8.00
N MET A 187 -5.03 -0.59 9.21
CA MET A 187 -5.65 0.27 10.20
C MET A 187 -4.66 1.32 10.71
N ALA A 188 -5.14 2.52 11.03
CA ALA A 188 -4.34 3.67 11.44
C ALA A 188 -3.25 4.07 10.44
N SER A 189 -3.38 3.65 9.18
CA SER A 189 -2.51 3.98 8.05
C SER A 189 -3.29 4.78 7.00
N SER A 190 -2.59 5.21 5.95
CA SER A 190 -3.13 5.94 4.82
C SER A 190 -2.48 5.48 3.51
N ARG A 191 -2.92 5.99 2.37
CA ARG A 191 -2.32 5.72 1.05
C ARG A 191 -0.82 6.09 1.00
N THR A 192 -0.39 7.05 1.83
CA THR A 192 1.00 7.51 1.87
C THR A 192 1.89 6.74 2.85
N SER A 193 1.36 5.74 3.56
CA SER A 193 2.13 4.96 4.53
C SER A 193 2.98 3.83 3.89
N TYR A 194 2.86 3.60 2.58
CA TYR A 194 3.51 2.50 1.84
C TYR A 194 4.18 2.98 0.56
N THR A 195 4.59 4.25 0.51
CA THR A 195 5.07 4.87 -0.74
C THR A 195 6.35 4.26 -1.24
N GLN A 196 7.20 3.73 -0.34
CA GLN A 196 8.41 3.02 -0.74
C GLN A 196 8.06 1.70 -1.44
N TYR A 197 7.19 0.88 -0.85
CA TYR A 197 6.74 -0.36 -1.49
C TYR A 197 6.04 -0.09 -2.83
N CYS A 198 5.11 0.86 -2.87
CA CYS A 198 4.36 1.21 -4.08
C CYS A 198 5.27 1.74 -5.20
N GLY A 199 6.18 2.65 -4.87
CA GLY A 199 7.10 3.22 -5.85
C GLY A 199 8.17 2.23 -6.31
N GLU A 200 8.64 1.34 -5.43
CA GLU A 200 9.54 0.24 -5.82
C GLU A 200 8.85 -0.73 -6.81
N MET A 201 7.57 -1.05 -6.61
CA MET A 201 6.80 -1.85 -7.57
C MET A 201 6.60 -1.09 -8.89
N ALA A 202 6.38 0.22 -8.83
CA ALA A 202 6.25 1.05 -10.02
C ALA A 202 7.58 1.16 -10.79
N SER A 203 8.71 1.28 -10.08
CA SER A 203 10.03 1.30 -10.73
C SER A 203 10.38 -0.01 -11.45
N ARG A 204 9.64 -1.10 -11.20
CA ARG A 204 9.76 -2.41 -11.86
C ARG A 204 8.71 -2.65 -12.94
N GLY A 205 8.03 -1.59 -13.40
CA GLY A 205 7.11 -1.68 -14.52
C GLY A 205 5.67 -2.02 -14.15
N ASN A 206 5.22 -1.68 -12.95
CA ASN A 206 3.82 -1.79 -12.55
C ASN A 206 3.18 -0.41 -12.39
N ILE A 207 1.87 -0.30 -12.55
CA ILE A 207 1.09 0.83 -12.06
C ILE A 207 0.51 0.43 -10.71
N VAL A 208 0.82 1.21 -9.66
CA VAL A 208 0.33 0.92 -8.30
C VAL A 208 -0.64 2.00 -7.88
N VAL A 209 -1.86 1.60 -7.54
CA VAL A 209 -2.98 2.46 -7.15
C VAL A 209 -3.21 2.28 -5.66
N ALA A 210 -2.67 3.18 -4.85
CA ALA A 210 -2.80 3.14 -3.38
C ALA A 210 -4.05 3.93 -2.96
N ILE A 211 -5.09 3.21 -2.51
CA ILE A 211 -6.38 3.80 -2.12
C ILE A 211 -6.28 4.44 -0.74
N GLU A 212 -6.88 5.62 -0.58
CA GLU A 212 -7.16 6.24 0.70
C GLU A 212 -8.54 5.82 1.18
N HIS A 213 -8.60 4.96 2.19
CA HIS A 213 -9.86 4.53 2.76
C HIS A 213 -10.41 5.56 3.75
N ARG A 214 -11.68 5.92 3.56
CA ARG A 214 -12.41 6.88 4.40
C ARG A 214 -13.48 6.23 5.26
N ASP A 215 -13.29 4.97 5.56
CA ASP A 215 -14.13 4.10 6.40
C ASP A 215 -14.01 4.39 7.91
N GLY A 216 -13.28 5.43 8.29
CA GLY A 216 -13.01 5.78 9.69
C GLY A 216 -11.99 4.89 10.39
N SER A 217 -11.28 4.02 9.67
CA SER A 217 -10.19 3.20 10.22
C SER A 217 -8.82 3.85 10.11
N GLY A 218 -8.66 4.86 9.24
CA GLY A 218 -7.43 5.64 9.07
C GLY A 218 -7.30 6.76 10.10
N PRO A 219 -6.13 7.44 10.18
CA PRO A 219 -5.93 8.55 11.11
C PRO A 219 -6.73 9.79 10.71
N GLY A 220 -6.90 10.02 9.42
CA GLY A 220 -7.67 11.15 8.90
C GLY A 220 -7.37 11.41 7.43
N SER A 221 -8.34 11.95 6.73
CA SER A 221 -8.25 12.29 5.30
C SER A 221 -9.03 13.57 5.01
N LEU A 222 -8.54 14.38 4.08
CA LEU A 222 -9.26 15.55 3.59
C LEU A 222 -10.07 15.17 2.34
N LEU A 223 -11.40 15.23 2.45
CA LEU A 223 -12.31 15.03 1.34
C LEU A 223 -12.57 16.37 0.64
N LEU A 224 -12.32 16.41 -0.67
CA LEU A 224 -12.55 17.57 -1.52
C LEU A 224 -13.69 17.28 -2.49
N ARG A 225 -14.78 18.03 -2.40
CA ARG A 225 -15.93 17.88 -3.29
C ARG A 225 -16.63 19.24 -3.51
N ASN A 226 -16.96 19.57 -4.76
CA ASN A 226 -17.72 20.78 -5.13
C ASN A 226 -17.14 22.07 -4.50
N GLY A 227 -15.81 22.21 -4.46
CA GLY A 227 -15.16 23.37 -3.87
C GLY A 227 -15.18 23.42 -2.33
N THR A 228 -15.70 22.39 -1.67
CA THR A 228 -15.67 22.25 -0.21
C THR A 228 -14.62 21.26 0.24
N ALA A 229 -14.07 21.47 1.45
CA ALA A 229 -13.12 20.58 2.08
C ALA A 229 -13.70 20.09 3.42
N LYS A 230 -13.78 18.76 3.61
CA LYS A 230 -14.29 18.12 4.83
C LYS A 230 -13.24 17.17 5.40
N GLY A 231 -12.96 17.26 6.70
CA GLY A 231 -12.14 16.27 7.40
C GLY A 231 -12.93 14.99 7.63
N VAL A 232 -12.34 13.85 7.29
CA VAL A 232 -12.83 12.52 7.65
C VAL A 232 -11.84 11.95 8.66
N PHE A 233 -12.31 11.55 9.83
CA PHE A 233 -11.47 11.13 10.94
C PHE A 233 -11.69 9.67 11.31
N HIS A 234 -10.84 9.19 12.19
CA HIS A 234 -11.07 7.91 12.86
C HIS A 234 -12.43 7.92 13.59
N ILE A 235 -13.18 6.84 13.43
CA ILE A 235 -14.53 6.68 13.99
C ILE A 235 -14.60 5.46 14.92
N GLY A 236 -15.10 5.66 16.12
CA GLY A 236 -15.37 4.60 17.09
C GLY A 236 -16.87 4.25 17.14
N GLU A 237 -17.18 3.13 17.77
CA GLU A 237 -18.55 2.60 17.90
C GLU A 237 -19.51 3.61 18.59
N ASP A 238 -18.99 4.36 19.60
CA ASP A 238 -19.76 5.32 20.37
C ASP A 238 -20.19 6.57 19.58
N GLN A 239 -19.62 6.78 18.39
CA GLN A 239 -19.90 7.91 17.52
C GLN A 239 -20.96 7.58 16.44
N LEU A 240 -21.58 6.39 16.54
CA LEU A 240 -22.45 5.84 15.51
C LEU A 240 -23.87 5.54 16.03
N ASP A 241 -24.88 5.82 15.18
CA ASP A 241 -26.28 5.48 15.41
C ASP A 241 -26.89 4.75 14.20
N PRO A 242 -27.46 3.53 14.35
CA PRO A 242 -27.42 2.74 15.57
C PRO A 242 -25.97 2.35 15.94
N LYS A 243 -25.65 2.30 17.25
CA LYS A 243 -24.33 1.89 17.74
C LYS A 243 -24.07 0.43 17.36
N PRO A 244 -23.06 0.15 16.51
CA PRO A 244 -22.67 -1.21 16.17
C PRO A 244 -21.85 -1.84 17.30
N ASP A 245 -21.81 -3.17 17.35
CA ASP A 245 -20.72 -3.87 18.02
C ASP A 245 -19.45 -3.90 17.15
N THR A 246 -18.33 -4.32 17.73
CA THR A 246 -17.04 -4.37 17.02
C THR A 246 -17.08 -5.20 15.72
N PRO A 247 -17.66 -6.41 15.67
CA PRO A 247 -17.82 -7.18 14.44
C PRO A 247 -18.61 -6.42 13.36
N LYS A 248 -19.73 -5.79 13.74
CA LYS A 248 -20.57 -5.02 12.81
C LYS A 248 -19.87 -3.77 12.29
N LEU A 249 -19.12 -3.06 13.15
CA LEU A 249 -18.30 -1.94 12.71
C LEU A 249 -17.27 -2.38 11.66
N LYS A 250 -16.59 -3.52 11.89
CA LYS A 250 -15.63 -4.08 10.93
C LYS A 250 -16.28 -4.47 9.61
N GLU A 251 -17.45 -5.07 9.64
CA GLU A 251 -18.24 -5.39 8.45
C GLU A 251 -18.55 -4.14 7.63
N LEU A 252 -19.06 -3.06 8.27
CA LEU A 252 -19.38 -1.80 7.60
C LEU A 252 -18.14 -1.12 7.01
N GLN A 253 -17.04 -1.09 7.76
CA GLN A 253 -15.77 -0.55 7.28
C GLN A 253 -15.25 -1.32 6.06
N LEU A 254 -15.25 -2.65 6.10
CA LEU A 254 -14.81 -3.48 4.98
C LEU A 254 -15.73 -3.32 3.76
N ALA A 255 -17.05 -3.23 3.97
CA ALA A 255 -18.01 -2.99 2.89
C ALA A 255 -17.79 -1.61 2.22
N MET A 256 -17.48 -0.57 2.99
CA MET A 256 -17.14 0.74 2.44
C MET A 256 -15.82 0.68 1.66
N ARG A 257 -14.78 0.05 2.21
CA ARG A 257 -13.50 -0.14 1.51
C ARG A 257 -13.67 -0.88 0.19
N GLN A 258 -14.52 -1.92 0.17
CA GLN A 258 -14.82 -2.65 -1.07
C GLN A 258 -15.50 -1.74 -2.09
N ALA A 259 -16.47 -0.93 -1.67
CA ALA A 259 -17.11 0.05 -2.55
C ALA A 259 -16.08 1.06 -3.11
N GLU A 260 -15.12 1.52 -2.29
CA GLU A 260 -14.02 2.40 -2.75
C GLU A 260 -13.12 1.69 -3.79
N VAL A 261 -12.84 0.38 -3.63
CA VAL A 261 -12.09 -0.41 -4.63
C VAL A 261 -12.86 -0.48 -5.94
N GLU A 262 -14.16 -0.82 -5.91
CA GLU A 262 -15.00 -0.93 -7.09
C GLU A 262 -15.09 0.41 -7.86
N GLU A 263 -15.30 1.52 -7.15
CA GLU A 263 -15.32 2.85 -7.76
C GLU A 263 -13.93 3.24 -8.32
N THR A 264 -12.85 2.88 -7.64
CA THR A 264 -11.48 3.08 -8.15
C THR A 264 -11.25 2.31 -9.45
N VAL A 265 -11.67 1.04 -9.53
CA VAL A 265 -11.58 0.22 -10.76
C VAL A 265 -12.35 0.86 -11.91
N LYS A 266 -13.55 1.42 -11.65
CA LYS A 266 -14.32 2.17 -12.67
C LYS A 266 -13.54 3.38 -13.20
N VAL A 267 -12.88 4.14 -12.31
CA VAL A 267 -12.04 5.29 -12.73
C VAL A 267 -10.87 4.81 -13.59
N LEU A 268 -10.20 3.71 -13.22
CA LEU A 268 -9.08 3.17 -14.02
C LEU A 268 -9.54 2.74 -15.42
N ARG A 269 -10.71 2.10 -15.55
CA ARG A 269 -11.29 1.77 -16.87
C ARG A 269 -11.53 3.00 -17.70
N ARG A 270 -12.17 4.02 -17.14
CA ARG A 270 -12.43 5.30 -17.83
C ARG A 270 -11.14 5.96 -18.32
N ILE A 271 -10.07 5.95 -17.51
CA ILE A 271 -8.76 6.45 -17.94
C ILE A 271 -8.26 5.62 -19.13
N ASN A 272 -8.31 4.29 -19.03
CA ASN A 272 -7.85 3.37 -20.08
C ASN A 272 -8.66 3.49 -21.37
N ASP A 273 -9.94 3.81 -21.28
CA ASP A 273 -10.84 4.03 -22.41
C ASP A 273 -10.67 5.41 -23.06
N GLY A 274 -9.81 6.28 -22.49
CA GLY A 274 -9.43 7.57 -23.07
C GLY A 274 -10.17 8.77 -22.47
N GLU A 275 -10.87 8.61 -21.34
CA GLU A 275 -11.53 9.72 -20.62
C GLU A 275 -10.58 10.55 -19.74
N GLY A 276 -9.25 10.46 -19.94
CA GLY A 276 -8.25 11.13 -19.10
C GLY A 276 -8.48 12.63 -18.92
N VAL A 277 -8.94 13.34 -19.98
CA VAL A 277 -9.31 14.77 -19.91
C VAL A 277 -10.45 15.01 -18.93
N ALA A 278 -11.49 14.18 -18.97
CA ALA A 278 -12.66 14.32 -18.10
C ALA A 278 -12.29 14.02 -16.64
N ILE A 279 -11.47 13.00 -16.41
CA ILE A 279 -10.94 12.63 -15.08
C ILE A 279 -10.10 13.78 -14.53
N PHE A 280 -9.16 14.34 -15.28
CA PHE A 280 -8.36 15.48 -14.85
C PHE A 280 -9.23 16.68 -14.48
N LYS A 281 -10.20 17.05 -15.32
CA LYS A 281 -11.10 18.18 -15.05
C LYS A 281 -11.98 17.98 -13.81
N SER A 282 -12.27 16.74 -13.44
CA SER A 282 -13.07 16.42 -12.23
C SER A 282 -12.22 16.28 -10.96
N ASN A 283 -10.87 16.26 -11.09
CA ASN A 283 -9.98 16.08 -9.96
C ASN A 283 -9.67 17.40 -9.23
N PRO A 284 -10.22 17.63 -8.02
CA PRO A 284 -9.96 18.86 -7.27
C PRO A 284 -8.51 18.97 -6.73
N ARG A 285 -7.69 17.91 -6.86
CA ARG A 285 -6.28 17.92 -6.49
C ARG A 285 -5.40 18.64 -7.51
N GLY A 286 -5.91 18.91 -8.72
CA GLY A 286 -5.18 19.63 -9.77
C GLY A 286 -4.02 18.82 -10.37
N GLU A 287 -4.07 17.51 -10.29
CA GLU A 287 -3.09 16.58 -10.86
C GLU A 287 -3.76 15.66 -11.89
N GLY A 288 -2.97 15.11 -12.79
CA GLY A 288 -3.44 14.22 -13.86
C GLY A 288 -3.50 14.88 -15.23
N GLU A 289 -2.75 15.98 -15.46
CA GLU A 289 -2.65 16.62 -16.77
C GLU A 289 -2.17 15.64 -17.86
N ILE A 290 -1.41 14.60 -17.46
CA ILE A 290 -0.87 13.57 -18.35
C ILE A 290 -1.86 12.44 -18.66
N LEU A 291 -3.01 12.37 -17.99
CA LEU A 291 -3.98 11.27 -18.13
C LEU A 291 -4.53 11.08 -19.55
N PRO A 292 -4.64 12.11 -20.41
CA PRO A 292 -5.01 11.89 -21.81
C PRO A 292 -4.08 10.95 -22.58
N GLU A 293 -2.78 10.87 -22.16
CA GLU A 293 -1.77 9.99 -22.75
C GLU A 293 -1.86 8.54 -22.25
N TRP A 294 -2.80 8.23 -21.34
CA TRP A 294 -2.91 6.92 -20.69
C TRP A 294 -3.90 5.97 -21.36
N LYS A 295 -4.52 6.39 -22.46
CA LYS A 295 -5.43 5.53 -23.23
C LYS A 295 -4.70 4.25 -23.66
N HIS A 296 -5.31 3.09 -23.32
CA HIS A 296 -4.76 1.74 -23.60
C HIS A 296 -3.38 1.47 -22.98
N ARG A 297 -3.04 2.16 -21.88
CA ARG A 297 -1.76 1.96 -21.19
C ARG A 297 -1.89 1.12 -19.91
N LEU A 298 -3.10 0.93 -19.42
CA LEU A 298 -3.43 0.16 -18.24
C LEU A 298 -3.81 -1.26 -18.65
N ASN A 299 -2.98 -2.26 -18.32
CA ASN A 299 -3.30 -3.65 -18.63
C ASN A 299 -4.35 -4.20 -17.64
N MET A 300 -5.62 -4.01 -17.98
CA MET A 300 -6.76 -4.46 -17.16
C MET A 300 -6.88 -5.99 -17.08
N ASP A 301 -6.20 -6.75 -17.96
CA ASP A 301 -6.12 -8.20 -17.90
C ASP A 301 -5.02 -8.71 -16.96
N ARG A 302 -4.15 -7.80 -16.48
CA ARG A 302 -3.08 -8.07 -15.51
C ARG A 302 -3.21 -7.19 -14.28
N ILE A 303 -4.40 -7.18 -13.67
CA ILE A 303 -4.69 -6.44 -12.45
C ILE A 303 -4.70 -7.37 -11.24
N ALA A 304 -3.97 -6.99 -10.19
CA ALA A 304 -3.92 -7.69 -8.91
C ALA A 304 -4.43 -6.81 -7.78
N MET A 305 -5.10 -7.44 -6.81
CA MET A 305 -5.41 -6.79 -5.54
C MET A 305 -4.26 -7.01 -4.56
N ALA A 306 -3.90 -5.99 -3.81
CA ALA A 306 -2.90 -6.10 -2.75
C ALA A 306 -3.36 -5.39 -1.48
N GLY A 307 -2.84 -5.80 -0.33
CA GLY A 307 -3.14 -5.11 0.91
C GLY A 307 -2.30 -5.60 2.07
N HIS A 308 -2.24 -4.75 3.10
CA HIS A 308 -1.53 -5.05 4.34
C HIS A 308 -2.48 -4.95 5.53
N SER A 309 -2.35 -5.87 6.49
CA SER A 309 -3.12 -5.86 7.75
C SER A 309 -4.63 -5.84 7.48
N TYR A 310 -5.34 -4.80 7.89
CA TYR A 310 -6.77 -4.61 7.59
C TYR A 310 -7.05 -4.57 6.08
N GLY A 311 -6.15 -3.94 5.31
CA GLY A 311 -6.20 -3.93 3.85
C GLY A 311 -5.99 -5.31 3.22
N ALA A 312 -5.27 -6.21 3.87
CA ALA A 312 -5.11 -7.58 3.41
C ALA A 312 -6.39 -8.41 3.61
N THR A 313 -7.15 -8.14 4.68
CA THR A 313 -8.49 -8.72 4.88
C THR A 313 -9.44 -8.24 3.79
N LEU A 314 -9.42 -6.94 3.49
CA LEU A 314 -10.18 -6.40 2.36
C LEU A 314 -9.76 -7.05 1.03
N ALA A 315 -8.44 -7.19 0.78
CA ALA A 315 -7.97 -7.79 -0.46
C ALA A 315 -8.51 -9.21 -0.66
N LEU A 316 -8.58 -10.01 0.40
CA LEU A 316 -9.25 -11.32 0.35
C LEU A 316 -10.76 -11.21 0.11
N GLN A 317 -11.44 -10.26 0.75
CA GLN A 317 -12.88 -10.02 0.54
C GLN A 317 -13.17 -9.59 -0.91
N ALA A 318 -12.37 -8.71 -1.49
CA ALA A 318 -12.51 -8.25 -2.87
C ALA A 318 -12.26 -9.37 -3.93
N LEU A 319 -11.80 -10.54 -3.50
CA LEU A 319 -11.70 -11.72 -4.36
C LEU A 319 -12.95 -12.58 -4.34
N GLU A 320 -13.96 -12.26 -3.54
CA GLU A 320 -15.23 -12.95 -3.59
C GLU A 320 -15.92 -12.70 -4.93
N GLY A 321 -16.16 -13.78 -5.67
CA GLY A 321 -16.68 -13.70 -7.05
C GLY A 321 -15.72 -13.13 -8.10
N ALA A 322 -14.47 -12.81 -7.75
CA ALA A 322 -13.48 -12.34 -8.72
C ALA A 322 -12.94 -13.52 -9.58
N PRO A 323 -12.54 -13.24 -10.84
CA PRO A 323 -12.62 -11.97 -11.55
C PRO A 323 -14.04 -11.67 -12.05
N SER A 324 -14.50 -10.43 -11.86
CA SER A 324 -15.78 -9.93 -12.36
C SER A 324 -15.60 -8.56 -13.02
N GLU A 325 -16.67 -7.98 -13.54
CA GLU A 325 -16.60 -6.64 -14.14
C GLU A 325 -16.18 -5.58 -13.10
N ASP A 326 -16.79 -5.57 -11.92
CA ASP A 326 -16.48 -4.60 -10.87
C ASP A 326 -15.14 -4.92 -10.16
N LEU A 327 -14.78 -6.21 -10.05
CA LEU A 327 -13.58 -6.70 -9.37
C LEU A 327 -12.76 -7.60 -10.31
N PRO A 328 -12.04 -7.04 -11.29
CA PRO A 328 -11.41 -7.78 -12.39
C PRO A 328 -10.09 -8.49 -11.99
N PHE A 329 -9.85 -8.66 -10.70
CA PHE A 329 -8.58 -9.15 -10.17
C PHE A 329 -8.22 -10.55 -10.67
N LYS A 330 -7.00 -10.70 -11.20
CA LYS A 330 -6.43 -11.96 -11.71
C LYS A 330 -5.49 -12.63 -10.71
N GLY A 331 -5.24 -11.98 -9.57
CA GLY A 331 -4.44 -12.51 -8.47
C GLY A 331 -4.40 -11.53 -7.30
N ALA A 332 -3.80 -11.94 -6.17
CA ALA A 332 -3.63 -11.04 -5.04
C ALA A 332 -2.36 -11.28 -4.22
N ILE A 333 -1.86 -10.18 -3.64
CA ILE A 333 -0.73 -10.11 -2.70
C ILE A 333 -1.27 -9.72 -1.33
N ILE A 334 -1.23 -10.64 -0.38
CA ILE A 334 -1.85 -10.54 0.93
C ILE A 334 -0.76 -10.47 1.99
N LEU A 335 -0.55 -9.29 2.59
CA LEU A 335 0.52 -9.03 3.54
C LEU A 335 -0.05 -8.95 4.97
N ASP A 336 0.34 -9.88 5.84
CA ASP A 336 -0.10 -9.92 7.24
C ASP A 336 -1.62 -9.76 7.42
N PRO A 337 -2.50 -10.63 6.86
CA PRO A 337 -3.95 -10.46 6.95
C PRO A 337 -4.40 -10.31 8.40
N GLY A 338 -5.40 -9.44 8.62
CA GLY A 338 -5.78 -8.95 9.94
C GLY A 338 -6.25 -10.04 10.90
N LYS A 339 -5.76 -10.00 12.13
CA LYS A 339 -6.10 -10.95 13.20
C LYS A 339 -7.39 -10.60 13.96
N SER A 340 -7.94 -9.42 13.74
CA SER A 340 -9.16 -8.90 14.36
C SER A 340 -10.04 -8.08 13.41
N SER A 341 -9.85 -8.27 12.10
CA SER A 341 -10.50 -7.46 11.05
C SER A 341 -11.71 -8.13 10.39
N GLY A 342 -12.24 -9.16 11.01
CA GLY A 342 -13.34 -9.96 10.47
C GLY A 342 -12.86 -11.29 9.86
N PRO A 343 -13.79 -12.17 9.43
CA PRO A 343 -13.45 -13.44 8.82
C PRO A 343 -12.71 -13.22 7.50
N LEU A 344 -11.79 -14.14 7.18
CA LEU A 344 -11.09 -14.16 5.90
C LEU A 344 -11.94 -14.90 4.86
N ASN A 345 -12.00 -14.37 3.64
CA ASN A 345 -12.66 -15.09 2.54
C ASN A 345 -11.85 -16.33 2.14
N HIS A 346 -12.47 -17.48 2.18
CA HIS A 346 -11.88 -18.76 1.77
C HIS A 346 -12.24 -19.16 0.32
N ASP A 347 -13.19 -18.44 -0.30
CA ASP A 347 -13.64 -18.73 -1.65
C ASP A 347 -12.92 -17.84 -2.68
N VAL A 348 -11.67 -18.19 -2.95
CA VAL A 348 -10.78 -17.45 -3.84
C VAL A 348 -10.54 -18.27 -5.12
N ASN A 349 -10.89 -17.70 -6.28
CA ASN A 349 -10.78 -18.35 -7.60
C ASN A 349 -9.66 -17.77 -8.49
N VAL A 350 -8.64 -17.18 -7.88
CA VAL A 350 -7.46 -16.62 -8.57
C VAL A 350 -6.19 -17.03 -7.80
N PRO A 351 -5.01 -16.99 -8.42
CA PRO A 351 -3.76 -17.19 -7.70
C PRO A 351 -3.57 -16.16 -6.58
N ILE A 352 -3.06 -16.61 -5.43
CA ILE A 352 -2.76 -15.72 -4.30
C ILE A 352 -1.38 -16.00 -3.70
N MET A 353 -0.78 -14.97 -3.18
CA MET A 353 0.42 -15.05 -2.37
C MET A 353 0.18 -14.37 -1.01
N ILE A 354 0.24 -15.16 0.06
CA ILE A 354 0.09 -14.66 1.42
C ILE A 354 1.47 -14.64 2.08
N ILE A 355 1.83 -13.50 2.63
CA ILE A 355 3.08 -13.30 3.35
C ILE A 355 2.78 -12.86 4.77
N HIS A 356 3.32 -13.59 5.74
CA HIS A 356 3.43 -13.11 7.11
C HIS A 356 4.81 -12.49 7.36
N SER A 357 4.87 -11.40 8.10
CA SER A 357 6.08 -11.03 8.79
C SER A 357 6.42 -12.07 9.86
N GLN A 358 7.68 -12.14 10.27
CA GLN A 358 8.08 -13.09 11.33
C GLN A 358 7.27 -12.87 12.60
N SER A 359 7.08 -11.61 13.02
CA SER A 359 6.29 -11.30 14.22
C SER A 359 4.82 -11.70 14.09
N TRP A 360 4.30 -11.77 12.86
CA TRP A 360 2.91 -12.18 12.62
C TRP A 360 2.73 -13.69 12.70
N SER A 361 3.70 -14.47 12.22
CA SER A 361 3.71 -15.92 12.33
C SER A 361 4.04 -16.41 13.75
N SER A 362 5.07 -15.83 14.39
CA SER A 362 5.54 -16.26 15.72
C SER A 362 4.57 -15.94 16.85
N LYS A 363 3.73 -14.92 16.69
CA LYS A 363 2.80 -14.50 17.72
C LYS A 363 1.56 -15.37 17.69
N HIS A 364 1.44 -16.26 18.65
CA HIS A 364 0.21 -17.03 18.87
C HIS A 364 -0.98 -16.09 19.05
N SER A 365 -1.92 -16.14 18.13
CA SER A 365 -3.19 -15.42 18.23
C SER A 365 -4.32 -16.32 17.80
N ILE A 366 -5.37 -16.32 18.62
CA ILE A 366 -6.60 -17.01 18.32
C ILE A 366 -7.47 -16.11 17.43
N PHE A 367 -7.85 -16.64 16.29
CA PHE A 367 -8.70 -15.98 15.32
C PHE A 367 -9.99 -16.82 15.17
N HIS A 368 -11.09 -16.29 15.66
CA HIS A 368 -12.36 -17.01 15.70
C HIS A 368 -12.23 -18.44 16.30
N GLY A 369 -11.54 -18.54 17.45
CA GLY A 369 -11.37 -19.81 18.17
C GLY A 369 -10.27 -20.74 17.67
N ARG A 370 -9.50 -20.33 16.63
CA ARG A 370 -8.43 -21.14 16.02
C ARG A 370 -7.13 -20.33 15.89
N PRO A 371 -5.94 -20.96 15.89
CA PRO A 371 -4.69 -20.27 15.58
C PRO A 371 -4.73 -19.61 14.20
N HIS A 372 -4.42 -18.31 14.14
CA HIS A 372 -4.48 -17.53 12.89
C HIS A 372 -3.58 -18.11 11.79
N PHE A 373 -2.40 -18.58 12.14
CA PHE A 373 -1.47 -19.22 11.20
C PHE A 373 -2.13 -20.42 10.48
N GLU A 374 -2.82 -21.30 11.23
CA GLU A 374 -3.51 -22.47 10.68
C GLU A 374 -4.67 -22.05 9.77
N VAL A 375 -5.43 -21.03 10.15
CA VAL A 375 -6.52 -20.50 9.31
C VAL A 375 -6.00 -20.04 7.96
N VAL A 376 -4.89 -19.29 7.95
CA VAL A 376 -4.26 -18.80 6.71
C VAL A 376 -3.67 -19.95 5.88
N LYS A 377 -3.03 -20.92 6.54
CA LYS A 377 -2.49 -22.11 5.87
C LYS A 377 -3.58 -22.92 5.18
N GLU A 378 -4.67 -23.23 5.87
CA GLU A 378 -5.81 -23.95 5.32
C GLU A 378 -6.51 -23.19 4.19
N LEU A 379 -6.67 -21.86 4.33
CA LEU A 379 -7.17 -20.99 3.26
C LEU A 379 -6.32 -21.18 1.99
N THR A 380 -5.00 -21.07 2.14
CA THR A 380 -4.06 -21.17 1.02
C THR A 380 -4.08 -22.56 0.38
N GLN A 381 -4.12 -23.62 1.19
CA GLN A 381 -4.29 -25.00 0.69
C GLN A 381 -5.63 -25.20 -0.01
N GLY A 382 -6.71 -24.64 0.55
CA GLY A 382 -8.05 -24.69 -0.02
C GLY A 382 -8.16 -24.08 -1.41
N VAL A 383 -7.42 -23.00 -1.68
CA VAL A 383 -7.34 -22.38 -3.01
C VAL A 383 -6.76 -23.36 -4.04
N MET A 384 -5.69 -24.08 -3.67
CA MET A 384 -5.10 -25.08 -4.56
C MET A 384 -5.97 -26.32 -4.72
N GLU A 385 -6.50 -26.85 -3.62
CA GLU A 385 -7.26 -28.11 -3.63
C GLU A 385 -8.63 -27.98 -4.30
N LYS A 386 -9.37 -26.91 -3.94
CA LYS A 386 -10.77 -26.74 -4.37
C LYS A 386 -10.88 -25.96 -5.68
N ARG A 387 -10.08 -24.91 -5.86
CA ARG A 387 -10.16 -24.00 -7.01
C ARG A 387 -9.10 -24.25 -8.07
N LYS A 388 -8.12 -25.16 -7.80
CA LYS A 388 -7.02 -25.47 -8.71
C LYS A 388 -6.23 -24.22 -9.15
N LYS A 389 -6.10 -23.24 -8.25
CA LYS A 389 -5.29 -22.04 -8.47
C LYS A 389 -4.02 -22.13 -7.65
N PHE A 390 -2.93 -21.58 -8.14
CA PHE A 390 -1.68 -21.56 -7.39
C PHE A 390 -1.77 -20.61 -6.22
N ALA A 391 -1.28 -21.05 -5.07
CA ALA A 391 -1.28 -20.28 -3.85
C ALA A 391 -0.02 -20.54 -3.03
N TRP A 392 0.49 -19.48 -2.40
CA TRP A 392 1.69 -19.52 -1.56
C TRP A 392 1.38 -18.95 -0.19
N PHE A 393 1.92 -19.60 0.84
CA PHE A 393 1.97 -19.03 2.19
C PHE A 393 3.40 -19.06 2.68
N LEU A 394 3.91 -17.86 3.05
CA LEU A 394 5.32 -17.61 3.34
C LEU A 394 5.46 -16.77 4.61
N THR A 395 6.59 -16.94 5.32
CA THR A 395 6.99 -16.02 6.38
C THR A 395 8.31 -15.33 6.00
N SER A 396 8.31 -13.99 6.08
CA SER A 396 9.50 -13.16 5.93
C SER A 396 10.25 -13.09 7.25
N LYS A 397 11.47 -13.64 7.28
CA LYS A 397 12.31 -13.74 8.49
C LYS A 397 12.90 -12.39 8.87
N GLY A 398 12.99 -12.12 10.16
CA GLY A 398 13.54 -10.87 10.71
C GLY A 398 12.61 -9.67 10.63
N THR A 399 11.48 -9.77 9.93
CA THR A 399 10.52 -8.69 9.76
C THR A 399 9.45 -8.65 10.84
N THR A 400 8.84 -7.49 11.01
CA THR A 400 7.73 -7.25 11.91
C THR A 400 6.55 -6.64 11.17
N HIS A 401 5.38 -6.61 11.79
CA HIS A 401 4.16 -6.11 11.15
C HIS A 401 4.31 -4.78 10.39
N PRO A 402 4.98 -3.74 10.92
CA PRO A 402 5.18 -2.50 10.17
C PRO A 402 6.31 -2.55 9.13
N SER A 403 7.04 -3.66 8.97
CA SER A 403 8.26 -3.71 8.12
C SER A 403 8.01 -3.42 6.63
N VAL A 404 6.78 -3.54 6.15
CA VAL A 404 6.40 -3.20 4.77
C VAL A 404 5.99 -1.73 4.60
N THR A 405 5.78 -1.01 5.72
CA THR A 405 5.44 0.42 5.70
C THR A 405 6.69 1.29 5.60
N ASP A 406 6.50 2.57 5.32
CA ASP A 406 7.60 3.55 5.25
C ASP A 406 8.15 3.93 6.63
N ALA A 407 7.36 3.73 7.68
CA ALA A 407 7.73 4.19 9.02
C ALA A 407 9.09 3.64 9.52
N PRO A 408 9.46 2.36 9.33
CA PRO A 408 10.80 1.86 9.69
C PRO A 408 11.94 2.48 8.88
N LEU A 409 11.67 2.96 7.66
CA LEU A 409 12.66 3.66 6.83
C LEU A 409 12.88 5.09 7.29
N ILE A 410 11.82 5.73 7.78
CA ILE A 410 11.84 7.13 8.24
C ILE A 410 12.40 7.21 9.66
N GLU A 411 12.03 6.25 10.54
CA GLU A 411 12.44 6.19 11.94
C GLU A 411 13.07 4.82 12.30
N PRO A 412 14.20 4.46 11.69
CA PRO A 412 14.75 3.10 11.80
C PRO A 412 15.17 2.73 13.23
N MET A 413 15.71 3.69 14.00
CA MET A 413 16.16 3.43 15.37
C MET A 413 14.99 3.18 16.32
N LEU A 414 13.98 4.05 16.31
CA LEU A 414 12.83 3.96 17.20
C LEU A 414 12.02 2.71 16.91
N LEU A 415 11.77 2.43 15.63
CA LEU A 415 10.92 1.30 15.24
C LEU A 415 11.64 -0.04 15.34
N SER A 416 12.93 -0.13 15.04
CA SER A 416 13.70 -1.35 15.31
C SER A 416 13.66 -1.72 16.80
N TRP A 417 13.86 -0.73 17.67
CA TRP A 417 13.84 -0.95 19.12
C TRP A 417 12.44 -1.31 19.66
N THR A 418 11.39 -0.66 19.17
CA THR A 418 10.01 -0.86 19.67
C THR A 418 9.32 -2.08 19.07
N THR A 419 9.67 -2.48 17.84
CA THR A 419 9.00 -3.60 17.14
C THR A 419 9.75 -4.92 17.24
N GLY A 420 11.05 -4.89 17.56
CA GLY A 420 11.92 -6.08 17.62
C GLY A 420 12.31 -6.63 16.24
N SER A 421 12.28 -5.81 15.19
CA SER A 421 12.80 -6.18 13.87
C SER A 421 14.30 -6.49 13.96
N THR A 422 14.72 -7.60 13.36
CA THR A 422 16.13 -8.04 13.32
C THR A 422 16.76 -7.90 11.93
N ILE A 423 15.96 -7.52 10.93
CA ILE A 423 16.42 -7.21 9.57
C ILE A 423 16.57 -5.69 9.41
N ASP A 424 17.52 -5.27 8.57
CA ASP A 424 17.59 -3.88 8.14
C ASP A 424 16.29 -3.44 7.47
N ALA A 425 15.82 -2.20 7.73
CA ALA A 425 14.54 -1.71 7.26
C ALA A 425 14.44 -1.68 5.72
N HIS A 426 15.52 -1.27 5.03
CA HIS A 426 15.58 -1.25 3.57
C HIS A 426 15.54 -2.66 3.00
N GLU A 427 16.31 -3.58 3.59
CA GLU A 427 16.30 -4.97 3.16
C GLU A 427 14.95 -5.64 3.42
N GLY A 428 14.28 -5.31 4.53
CA GLY A 428 12.93 -5.79 4.83
C GLY A 428 11.95 -5.45 3.73
N VAL A 429 11.83 -4.17 3.36
CA VAL A 429 10.95 -3.73 2.27
C VAL A 429 11.38 -4.34 0.93
N ASN A 430 12.69 -4.40 0.65
CA ASN A 430 13.23 -4.96 -0.59
C ASN A 430 12.86 -6.44 -0.77
N GLN A 431 12.82 -7.24 0.30
CA GLN A 431 12.36 -8.63 0.23
C GLN A 431 10.88 -8.74 -0.14
N TYR A 432 10.01 -7.89 0.43
CA TYR A 432 8.59 -7.83 0.03
C TYR A 432 8.43 -7.41 -1.44
N VAL A 433 9.21 -6.43 -1.90
CA VAL A 433 9.18 -5.97 -3.30
C VAL A 433 9.62 -7.06 -4.26
N LYS A 434 10.77 -7.72 -4.02
CA LYS A 434 11.30 -8.78 -4.89
C LYS A 434 10.31 -9.93 -5.09
N ILE A 435 9.66 -10.37 -4.02
CA ILE A 435 8.70 -11.47 -4.12
C ILE A 435 7.40 -11.02 -4.78
N SER A 436 6.94 -9.80 -4.48
CA SER A 436 5.73 -9.24 -5.12
C SER A 436 5.93 -9.05 -6.62
N ASP A 437 7.10 -8.58 -7.03
CA ASP A 437 7.47 -8.47 -8.45
C ASP A 437 7.51 -9.85 -9.13
N SER A 438 8.12 -10.85 -8.48
CA SER A 438 8.12 -12.23 -8.97
C SER A 438 6.70 -12.79 -9.14
N PHE A 439 5.77 -12.42 -8.24
CA PHE A 439 4.36 -12.82 -8.33
C PHE A 439 3.63 -12.08 -9.47
N MET A 440 3.86 -10.79 -9.65
CA MET A 440 3.29 -10.03 -10.77
C MET A 440 3.79 -10.55 -12.14
N GLN A 441 5.07 -10.93 -12.23
CA GLN A 441 5.62 -11.58 -13.41
C GLN A 441 4.95 -12.94 -13.64
N TYR A 442 4.77 -13.75 -12.58
CA TYR A 442 4.05 -15.02 -12.66
C TYR A 442 2.62 -14.83 -13.18
N LEU A 443 1.89 -13.83 -12.73
CA LEU A 443 0.54 -13.52 -13.25
C LEU A 443 0.55 -13.21 -14.75
N GLY A 444 1.68 -12.67 -15.27
CA GLY A 444 1.84 -12.34 -16.68
C GLY A 444 2.18 -13.55 -17.58
N ASP A 445 3.19 -14.31 -17.19
CA ASP A 445 3.78 -15.34 -18.06
C ASP A 445 3.65 -16.77 -17.54
N GLY A 446 3.10 -16.95 -16.32
CA GLY A 446 2.92 -18.25 -15.69
C GLY A 446 4.19 -18.88 -15.10
N HIS A 447 5.36 -18.19 -15.20
CA HIS A 447 6.63 -18.73 -14.74
C HIS A 447 6.94 -18.34 -13.29
N ARG A 448 7.10 -19.33 -12.43
CA ARG A 448 7.52 -19.14 -11.04
C ARG A 448 9.01 -18.77 -10.97
N ARG A 449 9.36 -17.79 -10.11
CA ARG A 449 10.71 -17.27 -9.94
C ARG A 449 11.07 -17.16 -8.46
N GLY A 450 12.38 -17.18 -8.15
CA GLY A 450 12.87 -17.01 -6.79
C GLY A 450 12.19 -17.95 -5.79
N VAL A 451 11.75 -17.42 -4.66
CA VAL A 451 11.11 -18.20 -3.59
C VAL A 451 9.78 -18.87 -4.03
N LEU A 452 9.12 -18.38 -5.09
CA LEU A 452 7.90 -19.00 -5.62
C LEU A 452 8.14 -20.38 -6.27
N LYS A 453 9.41 -20.77 -6.52
CA LYS A 453 9.81 -22.11 -6.99
C LYS A 453 10.04 -23.08 -5.85
N GLU A 454 10.28 -22.56 -4.64
CA GLU A 454 10.66 -23.40 -3.51
C GLU A 454 9.51 -24.32 -3.09
N GLU A 455 9.88 -25.50 -2.64
CA GLU A 455 8.96 -26.41 -1.98
C GLU A 455 8.76 -26.00 -0.51
N VAL A 456 7.79 -26.59 0.15
CA VAL A 456 7.55 -26.38 1.59
C VAL A 456 8.79 -26.75 2.38
N SER A 457 9.30 -25.79 3.13
CA SER A 457 10.45 -25.96 4.03
C SER A 457 10.05 -26.01 5.50
N HIS A 458 8.96 -25.32 5.84
CA HIS A 458 8.44 -25.21 7.20
C HIS A 458 6.93 -25.44 7.19
N PRO A 459 6.45 -26.69 7.33
CA PRO A 459 5.02 -26.99 7.42
C PRO A 459 4.32 -26.27 8.57
N GLN A 460 5.05 -26.01 9.66
CA GLN A 460 4.70 -25.14 10.77
C GLN A 460 5.78 -24.06 10.93
N TYR A 461 5.45 -22.96 11.62
CA TYR A 461 6.37 -21.84 11.79
C TYR A 461 7.71 -22.26 12.43
N ASP A 462 7.66 -23.11 13.46
CA ASP A 462 8.85 -23.56 14.22
C ASP A 462 9.37 -24.94 13.74
N GLU A 463 8.80 -25.54 12.70
CA GLU A 463 9.16 -26.86 12.23
C GLU A 463 9.81 -26.81 10.85
N GLN A 464 11.13 -26.90 10.82
CA GLN A 464 11.86 -27.05 9.57
C GLN A 464 11.98 -28.53 9.19
N THR A 465 11.42 -28.90 8.04
CA THR A 465 11.47 -30.28 7.51
C THR A 465 12.39 -30.41 6.31
N ARG A 466 12.79 -29.29 5.70
CA ARG A 466 13.63 -29.27 4.52
C ARG A 466 14.49 -28.00 4.48
N ASP A 467 15.73 -28.14 4.01
CA ASP A 467 16.60 -27.02 3.72
C ASP A 467 16.26 -26.40 2.36
N ILE A 468 16.27 -25.08 2.31
CA ILE A 468 16.20 -24.31 1.06
C ILE A 468 17.61 -24.24 0.50
N ALA A 469 17.83 -24.78 -0.70
CA ALA A 469 19.16 -24.91 -1.30
C ALA A 469 19.81 -23.55 -1.61
N ASN A 470 19.01 -22.54 -1.95
CA ASN A 470 19.49 -21.19 -2.17
C ASN A 470 19.66 -20.46 -0.83
N PRO A 471 20.91 -20.12 -0.41
CA PRO A 471 21.18 -19.50 0.90
C PRO A 471 20.54 -18.10 1.03
N ASP A 472 20.42 -17.35 -0.05
CA ASP A 472 19.78 -16.03 -0.03
C ASP A 472 18.27 -16.15 0.22
N ILE A 473 17.63 -17.18 -0.32
CA ILE A 473 16.22 -17.46 -0.03
C ILE A 473 16.10 -17.98 1.40
N ALA A 474 16.91 -18.96 1.80
CA ALA A 474 16.90 -19.55 3.13
C ALA A 474 17.11 -18.53 4.26
N LYS A 475 17.89 -17.48 3.99
CA LYS A 475 18.17 -16.39 4.93
C LYS A 475 16.91 -15.60 5.28
N TYR A 476 16.03 -15.36 4.30
CA TYR A 476 14.91 -14.42 4.44
C TYR A 476 13.53 -15.08 4.49
N TRP A 477 13.40 -16.35 4.09
CA TRP A 477 12.08 -16.95 3.87
C TRP A 477 11.90 -18.30 4.57
N GLN A 478 10.67 -18.51 5.06
CA GLN A 478 10.10 -19.83 5.35
C GLN A 478 8.93 -20.06 4.39
N VAL A 479 8.82 -21.25 3.84
CA VAL A 479 7.75 -21.64 2.90
C VAL A 479 6.83 -22.65 3.60
N HIS A 480 5.56 -22.28 3.81
CA HIS A 480 4.58 -23.09 4.52
C HIS A 480 3.61 -23.80 3.59
N VAL A 481 3.24 -23.15 2.49
CA VAL A 481 2.41 -23.71 1.41
C VAL A 481 3.02 -23.28 0.08
N SER A 482 3.14 -24.24 -0.85
CA SER A 482 3.73 -23.97 -2.17
C SER A 482 3.14 -24.93 -3.21
N PRO A 483 2.83 -24.44 -4.42
CA PRO A 483 2.44 -25.30 -5.55
C PRO A 483 3.51 -26.34 -5.91
N SER A 484 4.79 -26.06 -5.69
CA SER A 484 5.89 -26.99 -5.99
C SER A 484 5.80 -28.28 -5.21
N THR A 485 5.35 -28.23 -3.96
CA THR A 485 5.10 -29.42 -3.13
C THR A 485 3.84 -30.17 -3.59
N PHE A 486 2.80 -29.46 -3.97
CA PHE A 486 1.56 -30.03 -4.47
C PHE A 486 1.73 -30.76 -5.81
N CYS A 487 2.61 -30.24 -6.67
CA CYS A 487 2.91 -30.84 -7.98
C CYS A 487 3.67 -32.16 -7.89
N ALA A 488 4.21 -32.52 -6.74
CA ALA A 488 4.81 -33.84 -6.50
C ALA A 488 3.75 -34.98 -6.44
N TYR A 489 2.46 -34.64 -6.34
CA TYR A 489 1.37 -35.60 -6.31
C TYR A 489 0.67 -35.72 -7.69
N PRO A 490 0.59 -36.93 -8.32
CA PRO A 490 -0.03 -37.07 -9.62
C PRO A 490 -1.51 -36.65 -9.60
N GLY A 491 -1.89 -35.76 -10.50
CA GLY A 491 -3.26 -35.27 -10.68
C GLY A 491 -3.57 -33.85 -10.29
N LEU A 492 -2.65 -33.14 -9.64
CA LEU A 492 -2.83 -31.72 -9.26
C LEU A 492 -2.16 -30.70 -10.21
N CYS A 493 -1.21 -31.16 -11.05
CA CYS A 493 -0.45 -30.32 -11.97
C CYS A 493 -1.01 -30.20 -13.40
N GLY A 494 -2.24 -30.61 -13.65
CA GLY A 494 -2.88 -30.46 -14.96
C GLY A 494 -3.10 -29.00 -15.42
N VAL A 495 -2.80 -28.01 -14.59
CA VAL A 495 -3.07 -26.59 -14.86
C VAL A 495 -1.93 -25.90 -15.65
N GLU A 496 -0.69 -26.36 -15.53
CA GLU A 496 0.45 -25.82 -16.30
C GLU A 496 0.46 -26.29 -17.78
N ASP A 497 -0.13 -27.46 -18.05
CA ASP A 497 -0.12 -28.06 -19.39
C ASP A 497 -1.14 -27.43 -20.37
N ASP A 498 -2.22 -26.85 -19.85
CA ASP A 498 -3.24 -26.24 -20.72
C ASP A 498 -2.78 -24.91 -21.33
N ARG A 499 -1.89 -24.15 -20.67
CA ARG A 499 -1.32 -22.92 -21.25
C ARG A 499 -0.21 -23.21 -22.26
N ARG A 500 0.58 -24.27 -22.09
CA ARG A 500 1.55 -24.70 -23.13
C ARG A 500 0.83 -25.15 -24.38
N ARG A 501 -0.29 -25.87 -24.27
CA ARG A 501 -1.11 -26.25 -25.42
C ARG A 501 -1.78 -25.06 -26.11
N ALA A 502 -2.19 -24.03 -25.38
CA ALA A 502 -2.77 -22.81 -25.96
C ALA A 502 -1.75 -21.99 -26.79
N VAL A 503 -0.47 -22.00 -26.38
CA VAL A 503 0.60 -21.31 -27.12
C VAL A 503 1.06 -22.12 -28.35
N GLU A 504 1.00 -23.45 -28.32
CA GLU A 504 1.31 -24.29 -29.48
C GLU A 504 0.22 -24.29 -30.56
N TYR A 505 -1.02 -23.90 -30.25
CA TYR A 505 -2.11 -23.76 -31.24
C TYR A 505 -2.24 -22.36 -31.85
N THR A 506 -1.43 -21.40 -31.44
CA THR A 506 -1.41 -20.02 -31.99
C THR A 506 -0.08 -19.62 -32.64
N ALA A 507 0.81 -20.57 -32.89
CA ALA A 507 2.08 -20.38 -33.60
C ALA A 507 1.99 -20.89 -35.06
#